data_aac3eb0bf99198041f270e4e7506e260
#
_entry.id   aac3eb0bf99198041f270e4e7506e260
#
_cell.length_a   1.000
_cell.length_b   1.000
_cell.length_c   1.000
_cell.angle_alpha   90.00
_cell.angle_beta   90.00
_cell.angle_gamma   90.00
#
_symmetry.space_group_name_H-M   'P 1'
#
loop_
_entity.id
_entity.type
_entity.pdbx_description
1 polymer ?
#
loop_
_entity_poly.entity_id
_entity_poly.type
_entity_poly.pdbx_seq_one_letter_code
_entity_poly.pdbx_strand_id
1 'polypeptide(L)'
;MKLKTQAYLLSAIILAALLALATTGLWTLRVASNLDNKARVTELFNSAYSILTEVEKLAQEGKMSEPEAKALATRLMRNNLYKDNEYVYVADENMTFVATPLDPQLHDTSFHDFKDGKGNSVGRLIQDVLRHQSGKLVEYTWTQKQADGSIEEKLSIARKTPHWGWVVGTGIGFNEANARFWSTAQ
;
A
#
# COMPACT_ATOMS: atom_id res chain seq x y z
N MET A 1 45.80 -8.53 -37.42
CA MET A 1 45.50 -8.23 -36.01
C MET A 1 46.16 -9.31 -35.17
N LYS A 2 46.93 -8.96 -34.12
CA LYS A 2 47.69 -9.96 -33.32
C LYS A 2 46.67 -10.82 -32.51
N LEU A 3 46.90 -12.14 -32.43
CA LEU A 3 46.04 -13.10 -31.75
C LEU A 3 45.57 -12.65 -30.34
N LYS A 4 46.46 -11.97 -29.60
CA LYS A 4 46.16 -11.37 -28.29
C LYS A 4 45.06 -10.32 -28.37
N THR A 5 45.04 -9.46 -29.37
CA THR A 5 44.02 -8.42 -29.54
C THR A 5 42.63 -9.03 -29.85
N GLN A 6 42.59 -10.11 -30.60
CA GLN A 6 41.35 -10.83 -30.88
C GLN A 6 40.78 -11.51 -29.61
N ALA A 7 41.66 -12.09 -28.79
CA ALA A 7 41.26 -12.69 -27.53
C ALA A 7 40.66 -11.64 -26.55
N TYR A 8 41.30 -10.47 -26.44
CA TYR A 8 40.77 -9.39 -25.60
C TYR A 8 39.44 -8.83 -26.10
N LEU A 9 39.29 -8.67 -27.43
CA LEU A 9 38.01 -8.26 -28.04
C LEU A 9 36.90 -9.26 -27.75
N LEU A 10 37.16 -10.54 -27.91
CA LEU A 10 36.18 -11.60 -27.64
C LEU A 10 35.77 -11.61 -26.14
N SER A 11 36.76 -11.51 -25.24
CA SER A 11 36.50 -11.41 -23.81
C SER A 11 35.66 -10.18 -23.42
N ALA A 12 35.93 -9.04 -24.03
CA ALA A 12 35.17 -7.83 -23.82
C ALA A 12 33.73 -7.93 -24.30
N ILE A 13 33.51 -8.57 -25.45
CA ILE A 13 32.15 -8.79 -25.99
C ILE A 13 31.37 -9.76 -25.08
N ILE A 14 31.99 -10.83 -24.63
CA ILE A 14 31.36 -11.78 -23.69
C ILE A 14 31.01 -11.09 -22.38
N LEU A 15 31.93 -10.31 -21.83
CA LEU A 15 31.67 -9.55 -20.59
C LEU A 15 30.52 -8.56 -20.75
N ALA A 16 30.48 -7.81 -21.85
CA ALA A 16 29.41 -6.88 -22.16
C ALA A 16 28.06 -7.59 -22.31
N ALA A 17 28.04 -8.76 -22.96
CA ALA A 17 26.83 -9.56 -23.10
C ALA A 17 26.31 -10.09 -21.76
N LEU A 18 27.25 -10.56 -20.88
CA LEU A 18 26.88 -11.00 -19.53
C LEU A 18 26.34 -9.86 -18.67
N LEU A 19 26.93 -8.67 -18.74
CA LEU A 19 26.45 -7.48 -18.04
C LEU A 19 25.05 -7.05 -18.55
N ALA A 20 24.85 -7.07 -19.86
CA ALA A 20 23.53 -6.79 -20.44
C ALA A 20 22.47 -7.79 -20.03
N LEU A 21 22.81 -9.08 -19.95
CA LEU A 21 21.91 -10.13 -19.50
C LEU A 21 21.57 -9.98 -18.01
N ALA A 22 22.58 -9.68 -17.17
CA ALA A 22 22.39 -9.46 -15.74
C ALA A 22 21.51 -8.23 -15.48
N THR A 23 21.76 -7.12 -16.18
CA THR A 23 20.94 -5.88 -16.01
C THR A 23 19.50 -6.07 -16.46
N THR A 24 19.27 -6.74 -17.61
CA THR A 24 17.92 -7.07 -18.06
C THR A 24 17.21 -8.04 -17.13
N GLY A 25 17.89 -9.05 -16.64
CA GLY A 25 17.34 -10.00 -15.67
C GLY A 25 16.92 -9.33 -14.37
N LEU A 26 17.78 -8.49 -13.80
CA LEU A 26 17.49 -7.72 -12.58
C LEU A 26 16.33 -6.75 -12.79
N TRP A 27 16.27 -6.07 -13.93
CA TRP A 27 15.17 -5.17 -14.25
C TRP A 27 13.83 -5.91 -14.37
N THR A 28 13.81 -7.06 -15.06
CA THR A 28 12.61 -7.90 -15.20
C THR A 28 12.12 -8.41 -13.84
N LEU A 29 13.03 -8.88 -12.98
CA LEU A 29 12.68 -9.33 -11.62
C LEU A 29 12.10 -8.18 -10.78
N ARG A 30 12.65 -6.97 -10.89
CA ARG A 30 12.14 -5.80 -10.18
C ARG A 30 10.74 -5.42 -10.64
N VAL A 31 10.47 -5.44 -11.94
CA VAL A 31 9.14 -5.18 -12.49
C VAL A 31 8.14 -6.24 -12.03
N ALA A 32 8.50 -7.51 -12.11
CA ALA A 32 7.65 -8.61 -11.66
C ALA A 32 7.33 -8.52 -10.16
N SER A 33 8.33 -8.24 -9.32
CA SER A 33 8.13 -8.06 -7.87
C SER A 33 7.19 -6.89 -7.54
N ASN A 34 7.31 -5.77 -8.25
CA ASN A 34 6.42 -4.62 -8.05
C ASN A 34 4.97 -4.93 -8.45
N LEU A 35 4.76 -5.67 -9.54
CA LEU A 35 3.44 -6.09 -9.98
C LEU A 35 2.80 -7.06 -8.98
N ASP A 36 3.55 -8.01 -8.47
CA ASP A 36 3.09 -8.97 -7.46
C ASP A 36 2.69 -8.26 -6.15
N ASN A 37 3.52 -7.34 -5.69
CA ASN A 37 3.22 -6.52 -4.51
C ASN A 37 1.94 -5.68 -4.70
N LYS A 38 1.76 -5.07 -5.86
CA LYS A 38 0.57 -4.29 -6.17
C LYS A 38 -0.68 -5.17 -6.20
N ALA A 39 -0.61 -6.35 -6.84
CA ALA A 39 -1.71 -7.30 -6.88
C ALA A 39 -2.12 -7.74 -5.47
N ARG A 40 -1.14 -8.06 -4.62
CA ARG A 40 -1.38 -8.49 -3.25
C ARG A 40 -2.01 -7.38 -2.40
N VAL A 41 -1.49 -6.15 -2.46
CA VAL A 41 -2.07 -4.99 -1.77
C VAL A 41 -3.52 -4.79 -2.20
N THR A 42 -3.81 -4.94 -3.50
CA THR A 42 -5.16 -4.83 -4.04
C THR A 42 -6.08 -5.94 -3.53
N GLU A 43 -5.61 -7.18 -3.43
CA GLU A 43 -6.40 -8.29 -2.87
C GLU A 43 -6.74 -8.09 -1.40
N LEU A 44 -5.77 -7.66 -0.59
CA LEU A 44 -5.98 -7.33 0.82
C LEU A 44 -7.01 -6.21 0.98
N PHE A 45 -6.87 -5.16 0.17
CA PHE A 45 -7.82 -4.06 0.14
C PHE A 45 -9.23 -4.56 -0.20
N ASN A 46 -9.39 -5.32 -1.29
CA ASN A 46 -10.68 -5.81 -1.76
C ASN A 46 -11.36 -6.68 -0.70
N SER A 47 -10.62 -7.52 -0.01
CA SER A 47 -11.15 -8.34 1.09
C SER A 47 -11.71 -7.48 2.23
N ALA A 48 -10.91 -6.53 2.72
CA ALA A 48 -11.34 -5.64 3.80
C ALA A 48 -12.51 -4.74 3.38
N TYR A 49 -12.46 -4.19 2.18
CA TYR A 49 -13.51 -3.34 1.62
C TYR A 49 -14.83 -4.12 1.46
N SER A 50 -14.78 -5.37 0.98
CA SER A 50 -15.95 -6.22 0.84
C SER A 50 -16.61 -6.53 2.19
N ILE A 51 -15.82 -6.84 3.22
CA ILE A 51 -16.34 -7.09 4.57
C ILE A 51 -17.04 -5.83 5.09
N LEU A 52 -16.40 -4.68 4.97
CA LEU A 52 -16.96 -3.41 5.47
C LEU A 52 -18.25 -3.03 4.74
N THR A 53 -18.27 -3.13 3.41
CA THR A 53 -19.46 -2.78 2.61
C THR A 53 -20.61 -3.76 2.81
N GLU A 54 -20.34 -5.04 3.10
CA GLU A 54 -21.39 -6.00 3.45
C GLU A 54 -22.03 -5.64 4.80
N VAL A 55 -21.26 -5.26 5.81
CA VAL A 55 -21.79 -4.79 7.08
C VAL A 55 -22.59 -3.49 6.91
N GLU A 56 -22.12 -2.57 6.10
CA GLU A 56 -22.85 -1.34 5.73
C GLU A 56 -24.18 -1.67 5.08
N LYS A 57 -24.21 -2.66 4.18
CA LYS A 57 -25.41 -3.12 3.51
C LYS A 57 -26.45 -3.72 4.48
N LEU A 58 -26.00 -4.47 5.50
CA LEU A 58 -26.91 -4.99 6.53
C LEU A 58 -27.67 -3.87 7.24
N ALA A 59 -27.02 -2.74 7.50
CA ALA A 59 -27.68 -1.55 8.06
C ALA A 59 -28.65 -0.92 7.06
N GLN A 60 -28.28 -0.81 5.79
CA GLN A 60 -29.14 -0.24 4.74
C GLN A 60 -30.40 -1.09 4.51
N GLU A 61 -30.30 -2.40 4.64
CA GLU A 61 -31.42 -3.34 4.50
C GLU A 61 -32.27 -3.43 5.77
N GLY A 62 -31.95 -2.69 6.83
CA GLY A 62 -32.66 -2.74 8.10
C GLY A 62 -32.50 -4.05 8.89
N LYS A 63 -31.52 -4.88 8.52
CA LYS A 63 -31.20 -6.14 9.21
C LYS A 63 -30.42 -5.92 10.49
N MET A 64 -29.81 -4.75 10.64
CA MET A 64 -29.03 -4.31 11.77
C MET A 64 -29.20 -2.79 11.92
N SER A 65 -29.20 -2.28 13.15
CA SER A 65 -29.18 -0.82 13.33
C SER A 65 -27.84 -0.23 12.88
N GLU A 66 -27.83 1.02 12.44
CA GLU A 66 -26.59 1.65 11.98
C GLU A 66 -25.51 1.71 13.06
N PRO A 67 -25.81 2.06 14.33
CA PRO A 67 -24.80 2.02 15.40
C PRO A 67 -24.23 0.62 15.64
N GLU A 68 -25.06 -0.43 15.61
CA GLU A 68 -24.61 -1.82 15.76
C GLU A 68 -23.73 -2.25 14.59
N ALA A 69 -24.12 -1.89 13.36
CA ALA A 69 -23.33 -2.17 12.17
C ALA A 69 -21.97 -1.48 12.20
N LYS A 70 -21.94 -0.20 12.57
CA LYS A 70 -20.67 0.55 12.74
C LYS A 70 -19.78 -0.04 13.82
N ALA A 71 -20.36 -0.48 14.95
CA ALA A 71 -19.62 -1.15 16.02
C ALA A 71 -19.05 -2.51 15.56
N LEU A 72 -19.85 -3.30 14.82
CA LEU A 72 -19.40 -4.57 14.24
C LEU A 72 -18.27 -4.35 13.23
N ALA A 73 -18.44 -3.43 12.30
CA ALA A 73 -17.43 -3.06 11.31
C ALA A 73 -16.12 -2.63 11.99
N THR A 74 -16.20 -1.78 12.99
CA THR A 74 -15.02 -1.33 13.77
C THR A 74 -14.31 -2.53 14.40
N ARG A 75 -15.03 -3.43 15.03
CA ARG A 75 -14.44 -4.61 15.66
C ARG A 75 -13.78 -5.55 14.65
N LEU A 76 -14.44 -5.81 13.52
CA LEU A 76 -13.89 -6.65 12.46
C LEU A 76 -12.61 -6.05 11.86
N MET A 77 -12.62 -4.75 11.58
CA MET A 77 -11.48 -4.07 10.98
C MET A 77 -10.31 -3.93 11.95
N ARG A 78 -10.54 -3.69 13.24
CA ARG A 78 -9.48 -3.63 14.27
C ARG A 78 -8.81 -4.97 14.50
N ASN A 79 -9.50 -6.08 14.29
CA ASN A 79 -8.96 -7.44 14.44
C ASN A 79 -8.46 -8.04 13.13
N ASN A 80 -8.53 -7.32 12.02
CA ASN A 80 -8.07 -7.78 10.73
C ASN A 80 -6.58 -7.52 10.56
N LEU A 81 -5.76 -8.44 11.09
CA LEU A 81 -4.31 -8.36 11.06
C LEU A 81 -3.78 -9.10 9.83
N TYR A 82 -2.92 -8.41 9.08
CA TYR A 82 -2.14 -8.95 7.98
C TYR A 82 -0.67 -9.13 8.39
N LYS A 83 0.15 -9.66 7.48
CA LYS A 83 1.59 -9.86 7.72
C LYS A 83 2.30 -8.55 8.07
N ASP A 84 3.45 -8.69 8.72
CA ASP A 84 4.24 -7.74 9.48
C ASP A 84 4.31 -6.28 8.97
N ASN A 85 4.17 -6.03 7.67
CA ASN A 85 4.26 -4.67 7.11
C ASN A 85 3.09 -4.33 6.19
N GLU A 86 2.04 -5.13 6.21
CA GLU A 86 0.84 -4.91 5.43
C GLU A 86 -0.31 -4.49 6.34
N TYR A 87 -0.98 -3.43 5.95
CA TYR A 87 -2.06 -2.86 6.76
C TYR A 87 -3.23 -2.41 5.89
N VAL A 88 -4.39 -2.48 6.50
CA VAL A 88 -5.59 -1.80 6.05
C VAL A 88 -5.99 -0.84 7.16
N TYR A 89 -6.18 0.41 6.83
CA TYR A 89 -6.74 1.38 7.75
C TYR A 89 -8.18 1.70 7.35
N VAL A 90 -8.96 2.11 8.31
CA VAL A 90 -10.31 2.65 8.10
C VAL A 90 -10.42 3.95 8.86
N ALA A 91 -10.90 4.99 8.20
CA ALA A 91 -11.29 6.25 8.82
C ALA A 91 -12.78 6.51 8.53
N ASP A 92 -13.45 7.19 9.44
CA ASP A 92 -14.84 7.57 9.27
C ASP A 92 -15.00 8.78 8.31
N GLU A 93 -16.23 9.22 8.14
CA GLU A 93 -16.58 10.37 7.28
C GLU A 93 -15.94 11.69 7.72
N ASN A 94 -15.53 11.80 8.99
CA ASN A 94 -14.84 12.95 9.57
C ASN A 94 -13.32 12.81 9.54
N MET A 95 -12.81 11.77 8.88
CA MET A 95 -11.38 11.44 8.85
C MET A 95 -10.80 11.13 10.24
N THR A 96 -11.60 10.52 11.11
CA THR A 96 -11.16 9.95 12.38
C THR A 96 -10.81 8.48 12.16
N PHE A 97 -9.66 8.02 12.64
CA PHE A 97 -9.29 6.62 12.51
C PHE A 97 -10.23 5.71 13.29
N VAL A 98 -10.87 4.80 12.57
CA VAL A 98 -11.72 3.75 13.13
C VAL A 98 -10.89 2.50 13.42
N ALA A 99 -10.03 2.12 12.49
CA ALA A 99 -9.18 0.94 12.61
C ALA A 99 -7.82 1.17 11.95
N THR A 100 -6.78 0.91 12.73
CA THR A 100 -5.38 0.88 12.34
C THR A 100 -4.72 -0.30 13.06
N PRO A 101 -4.89 -1.55 12.57
CA PRO A 101 -4.54 -2.76 13.32
C PRO A 101 -3.07 -2.84 13.74
N LEU A 102 -2.14 -2.26 12.96
CA LEU A 102 -0.71 -2.22 13.29
C LEU A 102 -0.34 -1.08 14.24
N ASP A 103 -1.20 -0.06 14.34
CA ASP A 103 -0.99 1.14 15.16
C ASP A 103 -2.24 1.45 16.00
N PRO A 104 -2.60 0.60 17.00
CA PRO A 104 -3.82 0.77 17.79
C PRO A 104 -3.91 2.10 18.54
N GLN A 105 -2.76 2.73 18.84
CA GLN A 105 -2.69 4.03 19.49
C GLN A 105 -3.27 5.17 18.64
N LEU A 106 -3.47 4.95 17.34
CA LEU A 106 -4.09 5.91 16.43
C LEU A 106 -5.62 5.85 16.42
N HIS A 107 -6.23 4.81 17.00
CA HIS A 107 -7.69 4.72 17.07
C HIS A 107 -8.29 5.96 17.73
N ASP A 108 -9.36 6.45 17.14
CA ASP A 108 -10.11 7.62 17.59
C ASP A 108 -9.32 8.96 17.49
N THR A 109 -8.16 8.95 16.83
CA THR A 109 -7.41 10.19 16.50
C THR A 109 -7.74 10.69 15.10
N SER A 110 -7.51 11.99 14.87
CA SER A 110 -7.73 12.60 13.56
C SER A 110 -6.67 12.15 12.55
N PHE A 111 -7.11 11.66 11.40
CA PHE A 111 -6.21 11.35 10.29
C PHE A 111 -5.53 12.61 9.73
N HIS A 112 -6.13 13.79 9.90
CA HIS A 112 -5.49 15.05 9.52
C HIS A 112 -4.22 15.34 10.32
N ASP A 113 -4.11 14.82 11.55
CA ASP A 113 -2.94 14.97 12.40
C ASP A 113 -1.84 13.97 12.09
N PHE A 114 -2.15 12.93 11.31
CA PHE A 114 -1.17 11.96 10.84
C PHE A 114 -0.32 12.60 9.74
N LYS A 115 0.97 12.80 10.04
CA LYS A 115 1.92 13.49 9.17
C LYS A 115 2.77 12.50 8.39
N ASP A 116 3.04 12.84 7.14
CA ASP A 116 4.02 12.13 6.32
C ASP A 116 5.47 12.44 6.77
N GLY A 117 6.45 11.78 6.16
CA GLY A 117 7.87 12.00 6.47
C GLY A 117 8.36 13.42 6.21
N LYS A 118 7.62 14.22 5.44
CA LYS A 118 7.89 15.63 5.13
C LYS A 118 7.05 16.60 5.97
N GLY A 119 6.20 16.09 6.87
CA GLY A 119 5.34 16.89 7.75
C GLY A 119 4.00 17.29 7.14
N ASN A 120 3.63 16.78 5.97
CA ASN A 120 2.33 17.06 5.35
C ASN A 120 1.24 16.16 5.94
N SER A 121 0.00 16.64 5.98
CA SER A 121 -1.15 15.85 6.43
C SER A 121 -1.52 14.79 5.39
N VAL A 122 -1.38 13.52 5.76
CA VAL A 122 -1.78 12.39 4.90
C VAL A 122 -3.31 12.34 4.76
N GLY A 123 -4.05 12.65 5.82
CA GLY A 123 -5.51 12.71 5.77
C GLY A 123 -6.04 13.74 4.76
N ARG A 124 -5.41 14.93 4.69
CA ARG A 124 -5.77 15.94 3.67
C ARG A 124 -5.43 15.47 2.27
N LEU A 125 -4.27 14.86 2.07
CA LEU A 125 -3.87 14.28 0.79
C LEU A 125 -4.92 13.29 0.28
N ILE A 126 -5.32 12.34 1.12
CA ILE A 126 -6.32 11.32 0.77
C ILE A 126 -7.68 11.95 0.52
N GLN A 127 -8.11 12.89 1.36
CA GLN A 127 -9.37 13.59 1.19
C GLN A 127 -9.44 14.32 -0.15
N ASP A 128 -8.36 14.99 -0.56
CA ASP A 128 -8.29 15.70 -1.83
C ASP A 128 -8.31 14.73 -3.02
N VAL A 129 -7.56 13.63 -2.96
CA VAL A 129 -7.56 12.61 -4.02
C VAL A 129 -8.95 11.98 -4.18
N LEU A 130 -9.61 11.62 -3.08
CA LEU A 130 -10.94 11.00 -3.09
C LEU A 130 -12.07 11.96 -3.49
N ARG A 131 -11.90 13.26 -3.28
CA ARG A 131 -12.89 14.28 -3.69
C ARG A 131 -13.10 14.29 -5.19
N HIS A 132 -12.03 14.13 -5.96
CA HIS A 132 -12.07 14.18 -7.42
C HIS A 132 -12.41 12.83 -8.07
N GLN A 133 -12.45 11.73 -7.29
CA GLN A 133 -12.68 10.37 -7.79
C GLN A 133 -13.70 9.61 -6.94
N SER A 134 -14.87 10.20 -6.74
CA SER A 134 -15.91 9.64 -5.89
C SER A 134 -16.25 8.19 -6.24
N GLY A 135 -16.22 7.32 -5.23
CA GLY A 135 -16.60 5.91 -5.33
C GLY A 135 -15.62 5.01 -6.09
N LYS A 136 -14.51 5.54 -6.60
CA LYS A 136 -13.49 4.74 -7.30
C LYS A 136 -12.31 4.41 -6.39
N LEU A 137 -11.64 3.31 -6.69
CA LEU A 137 -10.34 2.99 -6.13
C LEU A 137 -9.31 3.99 -6.64
N VAL A 138 -8.59 4.65 -5.75
CA VAL A 138 -7.53 5.60 -6.09
C VAL A 138 -6.18 5.12 -5.58
N GLU A 139 -5.14 5.39 -6.36
CA GLU A 139 -3.75 5.20 -5.95
C GLU A 139 -3.17 6.55 -5.55
N TYR A 140 -2.38 6.57 -4.49
CA TYR A 140 -1.66 7.76 -4.05
C TYR A 140 -0.33 7.38 -3.41
N THR A 141 0.60 8.32 -3.38
CA THR A 141 1.92 8.15 -2.79
C THR A 141 2.07 9.12 -1.61
N TRP A 142 2.62 8.65 -0.52
CA TRP A 142 2.97 9.44 0.64
C TRP A 142 4.33 9.01 1.19
N THR A 143 4.91 9.79 2.09
CA THR A 143 6.24 9.51 2.63
C THR A 143 6.17 9.14 4.10
N GLN A 144 7.00 8.19 4.52
CA GLN A 144 7.14 7.82 5.93
C GLN A 144 8.58 8.01 6.38
N LYS A 145 8.76 8.59 7.57
CA LYS A 145 10.06 8.68 8.20
C LYS A 145 10.34 7.39 8.97
N GLN A 146 11.46 6.76 8.68
CA GLN A 146 11.91 5.54 9.34
C GLN A 146 12.65 5.84 10.64
N ALA A 147 12.87 4.82 11.47
CA ALA A 147 13.59 4.96 12.75
C ALA A 147 15.05 5.43 12.58
N ASP A 148 15.68 5.12 11.44
CA ASP A 148 17.03 5.56 11.07
C ASP A 148 17.08 7.00 10.51
N GLY A 149 15.92 7.67 10.41
CA GLY A 149 15.77 9.01 9.88
C GLY A 149 15.61 9.08 8.35
N SER A 150 15.71 7.97 7.64
CA SER A 150 15.44 7.90 6.20
C SER A 150 13.97 8.16 5.90
N ILE A 151 13.70 8.65 4.69
CA ILE A 151 12.33 8.86 4.19
C ILE A 151 12.04 7.80 3.14
N GLU A 152 10.97 7.05 3.37
CA GLU A 152 10.47 6.02 2.48
C GLU A 152 9.20 6.51 1.78
N GLU A 153 9.12 6.28 0.47
CA GLU A 153 7.87 6.47 -0.28
C GLU A 153 6.99 5.23 -0.17
N LYS A 154 5.71 5.44 0.11
CA LYS A 154 4.68 4.40 0.18
C LYS A 154 3.65 4.60 -0.91
N LEU A 155 3.41 3.55 -1.68
CA LEU A 155 2.28 3.43 -2.58
C LEU A 155 1.09 2.91 -1.78
N SER A 156 -0.02 3.61 -1.84
CA SER A 156 -1.26 3.25 -1.15
C SER A 156 -2.44 3.34 -2.09
N ILE A 157 -3.49 2.60 -1.74
CA ILE A 157 -4.78 2.66 -2.41
C ILE A 157 -5.86 2.98 -1.39
N ALA A 158 -6.88 3.71 -1.81
CA ALA A 158 -8.01 4.06 -0.97
C ALA A 158 -9.31 4.12 -1.76
N ARG A 159 -10.42 3.90 -1.06
CA ARG A 159 -11.77 4.03 -1.59
C ARG A 159 -12.74 4.38 -0.47
N LYS A 160 -13.76 5.19 -0.79
CA LYS A 160 -14.87 5.46 0.13
C LYS A 160 -15.94 4.38 0.03
N THR A 161 -16.55 4.04 1.16
CA THR A 161 -17.76 3.21 1.19
C THR A 161 -18.96 4.01 0.66
N PRO A 162 -19.94 3.33 0.03
CA PRO A 162 -21.00 4.02 -0.71
C PRO A 162 -22.03 4.75 0.18
N HIS A 163 -22.26 4.29 1.41
CA HIS A 163 -23.30 4.86 2.28
C HIS A 163 -22.74 5.65 3.45
N TRP A 164 -21.78 5.09 4.20
CA TRP A 164 -21.20 5.81 5.35
C TRP A 164 -20.12 6.81 4.94
N GLY A 165 -19.57 6.69 3.72
CA GLY A 165 -18.46 7.52 3.29
C GLY A 165 -17.17 7.27 4.06
N TRP A 166 -17.03 6.11 4.68
CA TRP A 166 -15.81 5.71 5.37
C TRP A 166 -14.69 5.46 4.37
N VAL A 167 -13.50 5.83 4.73
CA VAL A 167 -12.31 5.67 3.89
C VAL A 167 -11.61 4.39 4.28
N VAL A 168 -11.45 3.48 3.32
CA VAL A 168 -10.65 2.25 3.47
C VAL A 168 -9.40 2.41 2.63
N GLY A 169 -8.24 2.12 3.19
CA GLY A 169 -6.99 2.21 2.47
C GLY A 169 -5.94 1.24 2.97
N THR A 170 -4.99 0.97 2.10
CA THR A 170 -3.83 0.11 2.39
C THR A 170 -2.61 0.60 1.63
N GLY A 171 -1.45 0.06 1.93
CA GLY A 171 -0.23 0.38 1.22
C GLY A 171 0.93 -0.53 1.58
N ILE A 172 1.97 -0.43 0.78
CA ILE A 172 3.25 -1.09 0.98
C ILE A 172 4.37 -0.10 0.72
N GLY A 173 5.42 -0.13 1.54
CA GLY A 173 6.58 0.73 1.35
C GLY A 173 7.43 0.31 0.15
N PHE A 174 7.97 1.27 -0.58
CA PHE A 174 8.88 1.00 -1.69
C PHE A 174 10.15 0.28 -1.25
N ASN A 175 10.67 0.57 -0.04
CA ASN A 175 11.82 -0.13 0.52
C ASN A 175 11.52 -1.59 0.82
N GLU A 176 10.30 -1.90 1.27
CA GLU A 176 9.86 -3.28 1.47
C GLU A 176 9.80 -4.04 0.14
N ALA A 177 9.31 -3.41 -0.93
CA ALA A 177 9.31 -3.98 -2.26
C ALA A 177 10.75 -4.25 -2.75
N ASN A 178 11.68 -3.33 -2.51
CA ASN A 178 13.08 -3.51 -2.81
C ASN A 178 13.74 -4.63 -1.98
N ALA A 179 13.46 -4.69 -0.67
CA ALA A 179 14.00 -5.74 0.20
C ALA A 179 13.54 -7.14 -0.25
N ARG A 180 12.27 -7.29 -0.63
CA ARG A 180 11.74 -8.55 -1.18
C ARG A 180 12.36 -8.91 -2.52
N PHE A 181 12.57 -7.93 -3.39
CA PHE A 181 13.27 -8.14 -4.65
C PHE A 181 14.66 -8.77 -4.42
N TRP A 182 15.46 -8.19 -3.52
CA TRP A 182 16.79 -8.70 -3.22
C TRP A 182 16.77 -10.06 -2.50
N SER A 183 15.78 -10.35 -1.66
CA SER A 183 15.61 -11.64 -1.01
C SER A 183 15.24 -12.77 -1.99
N THR A 184 14.56 -12.44 -3.08
CA THR A 184 14.18 -13.41 -4.13
C THR A 184 15.30 -13.65 -5.14
N ALA A 185 16.26 -12.72 -5.22
CA ALA A 185 17.41 -12.80 -6.13
C ALA A 185 18.63 -13.55 -5.51
N GLN A 186 18.56 -13.97 -4.25
CA GLN A 186 19.52 -14.85 -3.58
C GLN A 186 19.12 -16.32 -3.72
#